data_699f24581d5ce7280c7e142bc1e50de0
#
_entry.id   699f24581d5ce7280c7e142bc1e50de0
#
_cell.length_a   1.000
_cell.length_b   1.000
_cell.length_c   1.000
_cell.angle_alpha   90.00
_cell.angle_beta   90.00
_cell.angle_gamma   90.00
#
_symmetry.space_group_name_H-M   'P 1'
#
loop_
_entity.id
_entity.type
_entity.pdbx_description
1 polymer ?
#
loop_
_entity_poly.entity_id
_entity_poly.type
_entity_poly.pdbx_seq_one_letter_code
_entity_poly.pdbx_strand_id
1 'polypeptide(L)'
;IVTYDGELEYAFPPQAVTLTLEDEIDVSRGDMLVHADNVPVIDRNFEAMLVWMDEEVMDLDKSFFIKHTTNTGRTRIDSIKYKVDVNTMEHLSVENGKLKKEDLPLQLNQIARVTFTTAKPLFFDSYQKNKACGSFILIDPITNNTSAVGMIIDRVEAKDMLNAMEVPTLNLAAMGIGEEHYEAIEKVVKELDRQGISVKIEK
;
A
#
# COMPACT_ATOMS: atom_id res chain seq x y z
N ILE A 1 34.86 -2.61 5.50
CA ILE A 1 34.13 -1.48 6.08
C ILE A 1 35.13 -0.40 6.38
N VAL A 2 34.96 0.78 5.81
CA VAL A 2 35.88 1.91 5.96
C VAL A 2 35.26 3.00 6.82
N THR A 3 35.99 3.47 7.80
CA THR A 3 35.64 4.61 8.66
C THR A 3 36.73 5.66 8.65
N TYR A 4 36.48 6.81 9.27
CA TYR A 4 37.49 7.88 9.39
C TYR A 4 38.74 7.40 10.13
N ASP A 5 38.58 6.51 11.11
CA ASP A 5 39.66 6.00 11.95
C ASP A 5 40.33 4.72 11.41
N GLY A 6 39.93 4.28 10.19
CA GLY A 6 40.49 3.10 9.52
C GLY A 6 39.44 2.05 9.16
N GLU A 7 39.89 0.82 8.90
CA GLU A 7 39.07 -0.29 8.51
C GLU A 7 38.51 -1.04 9.73
N LEU A 8 37.25 -1.48 9.62
CA LEU A 8 36.57 -2.31 10.62
C LEU A 8 36.17 -3.65 10.01
N GLU A 9 36.22 -4.72 10.80
CA GLU A 9 35.75 -6.03 10.39
C GLU A 9 34.21 -6.11 10.41
N TYR A 10 33.55 -5.39 11.33
CA TYR A 10 32.09 -5.35 11.46
C TYR A 10 31.59 -4.01 11.94
N ALA A 11 30.36 -3.70 11.57
CA ALA A 11 29.64 -2.52 12.00
C ALA A 11 28.23 -2.91 12.48
N PHE A 12 27.65 -2.08 13.34
CA PHE A 12 26.33 -2.30 13.91
C PHE A 12 25.50 -1.00 13.96
N PRO A 13 24.18 -1.08 13.96
CA PRO A 13 23.35 0.11 14.08
C PRO A 13 23.60 0.85 15.41
N PRO A 14 23.60 2.19 15.43
CA PRO A 14 23.30 3.13 14.34
C PRO A 14 24.56 3.68 13.62
N GLN A 15 25.63 2.93 13.53
CA GLN A 15 26.90 3.35 12.96
C GLN A 15 26.75 3.74 11.48
N ALA A 16 27.24 4.95 11.12
CA ALA A 16 27.37 5.37 9.72
C ALA A 16 28.75 4.93 9.22
N VAL A 17 28.79 4.13 8.16
CA VAL A 17 30.00 3.55 7.61
C VAL A 17 30.06 3.69 6.10
N THR A 18 31.25 3.61 5.53
CA THR A 18 31.47 3.45 4.10
C THR A 18 31.77 1.98 3.82
N LEU A 19 31.08 1.41 2.84
CA LEU A 19 31.32 0.05 2.36
C LEU A 19 32.05 0.12 1.02
N THR A 20 33.06 -0.72 0.86
CA THR A 20 33.64 -1.05 -0.44
C THR A 20 33.20 -2.45 -0.83
N LEU A 21 32.86 -2.64 -2.08
CA LEU A 21 32.40 -3.91 -2.63
C LEU A 21 33.51 -4.52 -3.49
N GLU A 22 33.56 -5.84 -3.56
CA GLU A 22 34.50 -6.55 -4.44
C GLU A 22 34.10 -6.41 -5.91
N ASP A 23 32.79 -6.38 -6.17
CA ASP A 23 32.23 -6.19 -7.51
C ASP A 23 31.82 -4.75 -7.75
N GLU A 24 31.94 -4.30 -9.01
CA GLU A 24 31.52 -2.99 -9.46
C GLU A 24 29.99 -3.00 -9.69
N ILE A 25 29.22 -2.64 -8.65
CA ILE A 25 27.77 -2.65 -8.64
C ILE A 25 27.26 -1.22 -8.42
N ASP A 26 26.29 -0.81 -9.25
CA ASP A 26 25.55 0.43 -9.02
C ASP A 26 24.64 0.30 -7.80
N VAL A 27 24.94 1.09 -6.75
CA VAL A 27 24.13 1.19 -5.54
C VAL A 27 23.69 2.64 -5.35
N SER A 28 22.38 2.84 -5.28
CA SER A 28 21.77 4.16 -5.19
C SER A 28 21.03 4.34 -3.85
N ARG A 29 20.70 5.59 -3.51
CA ARG A 29 19.88 5.89 -2.33
C ARG A 29 18.53 5.20 -2.43
N GLY A 30 18.19 4.43 -1.43
CA GLY A 30 16.96 3.63 -1.36
C GLY A 30 17.19 2.15 -1.54
N ASP A 31 18.36 1.75 -2.07
CA ASP A 31 18.72 0.34 -2.14
C ASP A 31 19.08 -0.21 -0.77
N MET A 32 18.86 -1.51 -0.60
CA MET A 32 19.15 -2.23 0.63
C MET A 32 20.16 -3.34 0.38
N LEU A 33 21.19 -3.40 1.20
CA LEU A 33 22.05 -4.57 1.30
C LEU A 33 21.41 -5.54 2.29
N VAL A 34 21.07 -6.72 1.82
CA VAL A 34 20.36 -7.73 2.60
C VAL A 34 21.07 -9.08 2.53
N HIS A 35 20.83 -9.92 3.53
CA HIS A 35 21.28 -11.29 3.48
C HIS A 35 20.49 -12.07 2.43
N ALA A 36 21.16 -12.93 1.66
CA ALA A 36 20.55 -13.68 0.55
C ALA A 36 19.31 -14.49 0.97
N ASP A 37 19.33 -15.04 2.20
CA ASP A 37 18.24 -15.84 2.75
C ASP A 37 17.19 -15.01 3.53
N ASN A 38 17.31 -13.69 3.57
CA ASN A 38 16.41 -12.81 4.29
C ASN A 38 16.08 -11.55 3.49
N VAL A 39 15.45 -11.77 2.33
CA VAL A 39 15.05 -10.70 1.41
C VAL A 39 13.73 -10.09 1.90
N PRO A 40 13.60 -8.75 1.94
CA PRO A 40 12.33 -8.09 2.26
C PRO A 40 11.30 -8.31 1.15
N VAL A 41 10.04 -8.02 1.46
CA VAL A 41 8.98 -7.95 0.44
C VAL A 41 9.26 -6.78 -0.49
N ILE A 42 9.10 -7.01 -1.80
CA ILE A 42 9.25 -5.98 -2.84
C ILE A 42 7.89 -5.84 -3.51
N ASP A 43 7.20 -4.74 -3.25
CA ASP A 43 5.90 -4.47 -3.85
C ASP A 43 5.62 -2.96 -3.93
N ARG A 44 4.67 -2.59 -4.80
CA ARG A 44 4.12 -1.23 -4.89
C ARG A 44 2.85 -1.08 -4.09
N ASN A 45 2.19 -2.20 -3.79
CA ASN A 45 0.88 -2.25 -3.17
C ASN A 45 0.99 -2.92 -1.81
N PHE A 46 0.63 -2.20 -0.78
CA PHE A 46 0.72 -2.72 0.57
C PHE A 46 -0.42 -2.18 1.44
N GLU A 47 -0.66 -2.88 2.53
CA GLU A 47 -1.58 -2.48 3.58
C GLU A 47 -0.82 -2.00 4.81
N ALA A 48 -1.37 -0.99 5.46
CA ALA A 48 -0.82 -0.49 6.69
C ALA A 48 -1.90 -0.01 7.66
N MET A 49 -1.58 -0.03 8.95
CA MET A 49 -2.26 0.80 9.92
C MET A 49 -1.73 2.21 9.78
N LEU A 50 -2.62 3.17 9.61
CA LEU A 50 -2.31 4.59 9.45
C LEU A 50 -2.89 5.39 10.61
N VAL A 51 -2.09 6.29 11.16
CA VAL A 51 -2.52 7.30 12.12
C VAL A 51 -2.46 8.66 11.42
N TRP A 52 -3.60 9.33 11.31
CA TRP A 52 -3.68 10.66 10.72
C TRP A 52 -3.26 11.72 11.73
N MET A 53 -2.33 12.58 11.36
CA MET A 53 -1.71 13.58 12.25
C MET A 53 -1.94 15.01 11.79
N ASP A 54 -2.60 15.20 10.64
CA ASP A 54 -2.90 16.52 10.09
C ASP A 54 -4.21 17.07 10.69
N GLU A 55 -4.29 18.38 10.86
CA GLU A 55 -5.52 19.06 11.27
C GLU A 55 -6.54 19.09 10.13
N GLU A 56 -6.07 19.10 8.87
CA GLU A 56 -6.92 18.96 7.70
C GLU A 56 -7.41 17.52 7.55
N VAL A 57 -8.69 17.38 7.16
CA VAL A 57 -9.28 16.08 6.86
C VAL A 57 -8.55 15.46 5.68
N MET A 58 -8.30 14.15 5.76
CA MET A 58 -7.68 13.39 4.69
C MET A 58 -8.44 13.58 3.37
N ASP A 59 -7.72 13.88 2.32
CA ASP A 59 -8.22 13.89 0.95
C ASP A 59 -7.76 12.61 0.25
N LEU A 60 -8.71 11.76 -0.14
CA LEU A 60 -8.44 10.47 -0.80
C LEU A 60 -7.94 10.63 -2.24
N ASP A 61 -8.26 11.75 -2.89
CA ASP A 61 -7.82 12.02 -4.27
C ASP A 61 -6.41 12.63 -4.31
N LYS A 62 -5.89 13.04 -3.15
CA LYS A 62 -4.57 13.64 -3.02
C LYS A 62 -3.46 12.59 -3.05
N SER A 63 -2.40 12.87 -3.78
CA SER A 63 -1.17 12.10 -3.70
C SER A 63 -0.23 12.68 -2.64
N PHE A 64 0.45 11.83 -1.88
CA PHE A 64 1.42 12.21 -0.86
C PHE A 64 2.83 11.79 -1.26
N PHE A 65 3.83 12.37 -0.61
CA PHE A 65 5.14 11.74 -0.56
C PHE A 65 5.15 10.72 0.57
N ILE A 66 5.62 9.53 0.28
CA ILE A 66 5.95 8.51 1.29
C ILE A 66 7.45 8.57 1.55
N LYS A 67 7.85 8.65 2.81
CA LYS A 67 9.23 8.46 3.23
C LYS A 67 9.31 7.17 4.04
N HIS A 68 10.03 6.21 3.48
CA HIS A 68 10.21 4.88 4.03
C HIS A 68 11.72 4.56 4.03
N THR A 69 12.28 4.35 5.20
CA THR A 69 13.73 4.22 5.39
C THR A 69 14.49 5.38 4.74
N THR A 70 15.39 5.11 3.79
CA THR A 70 16.13 6.12 3.00
C THR A 70 15.42 6.46 1.68
N ASN A 71 14.31 5.78 1.36
CA ASN A 71 13.56 5.97 0.11
C ASN A 71 12.48 7.05 0.29
N THR A 72 12.30 7.86 -0.76
CA THR A 72 11.21 8.83 -0.84
C THR A 72 10.57 8.71 -2.21
N GLY A 73 9.27 8.57 -2.25
CA GLY A 73 8.51 8.40 -3.49
C GLY A 73 7.12 8.99 -3.39
N ARG A 74 6.37 8.95 -4.48
CA ARG A 74 4.94 9.31 -4.47
C ARG A 74 4.10 8.09 -4.15
N THR A 75 3.04 8.32 -3.38
CA THR A 75 2.03 7.33 -3.03
C THR A 75 0.64 7.93 -3.08
N ARG A 76 -0.34 7.08 -3.25
CA ARG A 76 -1.75 7.40 -3.08
C ARG A 76 -2.40 6.39 -2.15
N ILE A 77 -3.47 6.83 -1.53
CA ILE A 77 -4.35 6.00 -0.73
C ILE A 77 -5.40 5.43 -1.68
N ASP A 78 -5.48 4.11 -1.78
CA ASP A 78 -6.44 3.46 -2.68
C ASP A 78 -7.77 3.19 -1.98
N SER A 79 -7.74 2.75 -0.73
CA SER A 79 -8.95 2.51 0.05
C SER A 79 -8.70 2.51 1.56
N ILE A 80 -9.75 2.79 2.31
CA ILE A 80 -9.80 2.62 3.76
C ILE A 80 -10.67 1.40 4.04
N LYS A 81 -10.07 0.33 4.55
CA LYS A 81 -10.79 -0.91 4.88
C LYS A 81 -11.68 -0.73 6.11
N TYR A 82 -11.14 -0.14 7.17
CA TYR A 82 -11.88 0.20 8.39
C TYR A 82 -11.13 1.24 9.20
N LYS A 83 -11.87 1.98 10.03
CA LYS A 83 -11.33 2.80 11.12
C LYS A 83 -11.36 2.01 12.42
N VAL A 84 -10.49 2.39 13.35
CA VAL A 84 -10.47 1.84 14.70
C VAL A 84 -11.07 2.85 15.66
N ASP A 85 -12.10 2.46 16.39
CA ASP A 85 -12.56 3.22 17.55
C ASP A 85 -11.59 2.98 18.70
N VAL A 86 -10.83 3.99 19.08
CA VAL A 86 -9.78 3.90 20.10
C VAL A 86 -10.33 3.64 21.51
N ASN A 87 -11.62 3.88 21.77
CA ASN A 87 -12.23 3.66 23.07
C ASN A 87 -12.75 2.22 23.22
N THR A 88 -13.35 1.68 22.15
CA THR A 88 -13.96 0.34 22.16
C THR A 88 -13.07 -0.71 21.50
N MET A 89 -12.03 -0.28 20.76
CA MET A 89 -11.18 -1.12 19.91
C MET A 89 -11.96 -1.84 18.80
N GLU A 90 -13.17 -1.37 18.50
CA GLU A 90 -13.98 -1.91 17.42
C GLU A 90 -13.53 -1.42 16.04
N HIS A 91 -13.73 -2.27 15.03
CA HIS A 91 -13.53 -1.91 13.64
C HIS A 91 -14.81 -1.32 13.06
N LEU A 92 -14.73 -0.09 12.57
CA LEU A 92 -15.81 0.63 11.93
C LEU A 92 -15.58 0.64 10.42
N SER A 93 -16.45 -0.04 9.66
CA SER A 93 -16.37 -0.07 8.20
C SER A 93 -17.75 0.17 7.57
N VAL A 94 -17.74 0.52 6.29
CA VAL A 94 -18.97 0.67 5.50
C VAL A 94 -19.65 -0.70 5.32
N GLU A 95 -18.88 -1.75 5.15
CA GLU A 95 -19.36 -3.12 4.96
C GLU A 95 -20.14 -3.64 6.17
N ASN A 96 -19.70 -3.33 7.39
CA ASN A 96 -20.41 -3.73 8.62
C ASN A 96 -21.53 -2.75 9.04
N GLY A 97 -21.77 -1.70 8.24
CA GLY A 97 -22.81 -0.70 8.49
C GLY A 97 -22.54 0.25 9.67
N LYS A 98 -21.35 0.18 10.29
CA LYS A 98 -20.96 1.03 11.42
C LYS A 98 -20.37 2.37 10.99
N LEU A 99 -20.07 2.54 9.68
CA LEU A 99 -19.51 3.77 9.13
C LEU A 99 -20.20 4.12 7.81
N LYS A 100 -20.45 5.40 7.57
CA LYS A 100 -20.94 5.88 6.28
C LYS A 100 -19.77 6.20 5.33
N LYS A 101 -20.00 6.17 4.02
CA LYS A 101 -18.95 6.51 3.03
C LYS A 101 -18.40 7.91 3.20
N GLU A 102 -19.24 8.87 3.54
CA GLU A 102 -18.88 10.27 3.80
C GLU A 102 -17.95 10.45 5.00
N ASP A 103 -17.99 9.52 5.96
CA ASP A 103 -17.17 9.53 7.17
C ASP A 103 -15.86 8.72 7.01
N LEU A 104 -15.57 8.15 5.82
CA LEU A 104 -14.34 7.39 5.56
C LEU A 104 -13.06 8.23 5.68
N PRO A 105 -12.98 9.48 5.16
CA PRO A 105 -11.77 10.27 5.30
C PRO A 105 -11.35 10.44 6.76
N LEU A 106 -10.05 10.30 7.04
CA LEU A 106 -9.52 10.38 8.39
C LEU A 106 -9.42 11.83 8.86
N GLN A 107 -9.76 12.03 10.11
CA GLN A 107 -9.53 13.28 10.87
C GLN A 107 -8.35 13.10 11.82
N LEU A 108 -7.86 14.20 12.39
CA LEU A 108 -6.76 14.22 13.34
C LEU A 108 -6.91 13.13 14.42
N ASN A 109 -5.84 12.40 14.66
CA ASN A 109 -5.74 11.30 15.64
C ASN A 109 -6.62 10.06 15.33
N GLN A 110 -7.24 9.98 14.17
CA GLN A 110 -7.95 8.76 13.77
C GLN A 110 -6.98 7.71 13.23
N ILE A 111 -7.33 6.46 13.48
CA ILE A 111 -6.55 5.27 13.08
C ILE A 111 -7.37 4.44 12.12
N ALA A 112 -6.76 4.00 11.03
CA ALA A 112 -7.43 3.13 10.06
C ALA A 112 -6.48 2.11 9.43
N ARG A 113 -7.05 1.02 8.92
CA ARG A 113 -6.37 0.12 7.99
C ARG A 113 -6.60 0.59 6.58
N VAL A 114 -5.51 0.83 5.86
CA VAL A 114 -5.50 1.52 4.58
C VAL A 114 -4.66 0.75 3.57
N THR A 115 -5.07 0.76 2.31
CA THR A 115 -4.28 0.23 1.19
C THR A 115 -3.61 1.37 0.44
N PHE A 116 -2.39 1.11 -0.03
CA PHE A 116 -1.55 2.09 -0.71
C PHE A 116 -1.01 1.56 -2.02
N THR A 117 -0.86 2.45 -3.00
CA THR A 117 -0.06 2.23 -4.19
C THR A 117 1.05 3.28 -4.27
N THR A 118 2.28 2.82 -4.47
CA THR A 118 3.46 3.69 -4.64
C THR A 118 3.91 3.75 -6.10
N ALA A 119 4.49 4.87 -6.49
CA ALA A 119 5.02 5.07 -7.86
C ALA A 119 6.18 4.11 -8.19
N LYS A 120 6.98 3.75 -7.18
CA LYS A 120 8.10 2.80 -7.28
C LYS A 120 7.92 1.70 -6.22
N PRO A 121 8.40 0.47 -6.47
CA PRO A 121 8.40 -0.56 -5.45
C PRO A 121 9.13 -0.11 -4.18
N LEU A 122 8.62 -0.51 -3.03
CA LEU A 122 9.28 -0.40 -1.74
C LEU A 122 9.85 -1.76 -1.33
N PHE A 123 10.92 -1.73 -0.55
CA PHE A 123 11.53 -2.92 0.06
C PHE A 123 11.18 -2.90 1.55
N PHE A 124 10.20 -3.68 1.96
CA PHE A 124 9.69 -3.60 3.33
C PHE A 124 9.51 -4.97 3.99
N ASP A 125 9.52 -4.96 5.30
CA ASP A 125 8.99 -6.02 6.15
C ASP A 125 7.70 -5.53 6.83
N SER A 126 6.92 -6.44 7.38
CA SER A 126 5.84 -6.03 8.27
C SER A 126 6.41 -5.32 9.52
N TYR A 127 5.68 -4.34 10.04
CA TYR A 127 6.09 -3.62 11.26
C TYR A 127 6.32 -4.55 12.46
N GLN A 128 5.59 -5.65 12.54
CA GLN A 128 5.76 -6.65 13.59
C GLN A 128 7.10 -7.38 13.48
N LYS A 129 7.55 -7.67 12.25
CA LYS A 129 8.82 -8.36 11.99
C LYS A 129 10.01 -7.41 12.16
N ASN A 130 9.92 -6.22 11.58
CA ASN A 130 11.00 -5.22 11.62
C ASN A 130 10.42 -3.80 11.64
N LYS A 131 10.45 -3.16 12.82
CA LYS A 131 9.88 -1.81 13.00
C LYS A 131 10.52 -0.76 12.09
N ALA A 132 11.81 -0.84 11.84
CA ALA A 132 12.53 0.13 11.02
C ALA A 132 12.14 0.03 9.54
N CYS A 133 12.02 -1.20 9.01
CA CYS A 133 11.63 -1.45 7.62
C CYS A 133 10.11 -1.59 7.43
N GLY A 134 9.33 -1.55 8.52
CA GLY A 134 7.87 -1.64 8.49
C GLY A 134 7.15 -0.33 8.81
N SER A 135 7.87 0.78 8.97
CA SER A 135 7.27 2.08 9.28
C SER A 135 7.55 3.11 8.18
N PHE A 136 6.62 4.03 8.00
CA PHE A 136 6.76 5.13 7.04
C PHE A 136 6.00 6.37 7.53
N ILE A 137 6.28 7.50 6.89
CA ILE A 137 5.49 8.73 7.05
C ILE A 137 4.92 9.17 5.70
N LEU A 138 3.76 9.81 5.76
CA LEU A 138 3.19 10.56 4.64
C LEU A 138 3.48 12.03 4.82
N ILE A 139 3.95 12.66 3.76
CA ILE A 139 4.29 14.08 3.73
C ILE A 139 3.42 14.74 2.67
N ASP A 140 2.78 15.83 3.04
CA ASP A 140 2.03 16.66 2.12
C ASP A 140 2.98 17.32 1.11
N PRO A 141 2.74 17.15 -0.21
CA PRO A 141 3.63 17.70 -1.23
C PRO A 141 3.61 19.22 -1.35
N ILE A 142 2.60 19.90 -0.78
CA ILE A 142 2.44 21.35 -0.83
C ILE A 142 3.05 22.02 0.40
N THR A 143 2.66 21.56 1.59
CA THR A 143 3.09 22.16 2.86
C THR A 143 4.41 21.59 3.37
N ASN A 144 4.83 20.40 2.88
CA ASN A 144 5.93 19.60 3.40
C ASN A 144 5.76 19.15 4.87
N ASN A 145 4.55 19.24 5.41
CA ASN A 145 4.24 18.73 6.73
C ASN A 145 4.02 17.22 6.71
N THR A 146 4.29 16.57 7.85
CA THR A 146 3.94 15.17 8.03
C THR A 146 2.44 15.06 8.28
N SER A 147 1.71 14.47 7.34
CA SER A 147 0.26 14.30 7.44
C SER A 147 -0.14 13.00 8.14
N ALA A 148 0.71 11.96 8.08
CA ALA A 148 0.41 10.69 8.75
C ALA A 148 1.65 9.85 9.02
N VAL A 149 1.52 8.90 9.94
CA VAL A 149 2.47 7.80 10.20
C VAL A 149 1.80 6.47 9.90
N GLY A 150 2.55 5.55 9.29
CA GLY A 150 2.05 4.24 8.93
C GLY A 150 2.93 3.09 9.42
N MET A 151 2.27 1.97 9.72
CA MET A 151 2.87 0.71 10.11
C MET A 151 2.42 -0.35 9.11
N ILE A 152 3.34 -0.82 8.28
CA ILE A 152 3.08 -1.79 7.22
C ILE A 152 2.65 -3.12 7.84
N ILE A 153 1.55 -3.67 7.34
CA ILE A 153 1.04 -4.98 7.74
C ILE A 153 1.61 -6.04 6.81
N ASP A 154 1.32 -5.91 5.51
CA ASP A 154 1.77 -6.83 4.46
C ASP A 154 1.54 -6.21 3.07
N ARG A 155 1.95 -6.93 2.02
CA ARG A 155 1.51 -6.63 0.65
C ARG A 155 0.00 -6.86 0.51
N VAL A 156 -0.63 -6.16 -0.41
CA VAL A 156 -2.03 -6.42 -0.77
C VAL A 156 -2.11 -7.75 -1.52
N GLU A 157 -2.96 -8.67 -1.08
CA GLU A 157 -3.18 -9.92 -1.82
C GLU A 157 -3.81 -9.62 -3.18
N ALA A 158 -3.42 -10.40 -4.22
CA ALA A 158 -3.93 -10.22 -5.57
C ALA A 158 -5.47 -10.27 -5.66
N LYS A 159 -6.11 -11.02 -4.76
CA LYS A 159 -7.56 -11.10 -4.62
C LYS A 159 -8.20 -9.78 -4.17
N ASP A 160 -7.53 -9.05 -3.30
CA ASP A 160 -8.00 -7.74 -2.82
C ASP A 160 -7.78 -6.64 -3.87
N MET A 161 -6.73 -6.76 -4.69
CA MET A 161 -6.51 -5.88 -5.85
C MET A 161 -7.62 -6.03 -6.90
N LEU A 162 -8.05 -7.25 -7.19
CA LEU A 162 -9.15 -7.53 -8.11
C LEU A 162 -10.49 -6.96 -7.59
N ASN A 163 -10.70 -6.94 -6.27
CA ASN A 163 -11.90 -6.36 -5.65
C ASN A 163 -11.85 -4.82 -5.60
N ALA A 164 -10.67 -4.20 -5.59
CA ALA A 164 -10.50 -2.75 -5.63
C ALA A 164 -10.54 -2.16 -7.06
N MET A 165 -10.26 -2.96 -8.08
CA MET A 165 -10.60 -2.61 -9.45
C MET A 165 -12.11 -2.77 -9.60
N GLU A 166 -12.83 -1.70 -9.97
CA GLU A 166 -14.22 -1.81 -10.41
C GLU A 166 -14.24 -2.83 -11.55
N VAL A 167 -14.71 -4.04 -11.21
CA VAL A 167 -14.87 -5.09 -12.22
C VAL A 167 -15.84 -4.54 -13.25
N PRO A 168 -15.46 -4.40 -14.52
CA PRO A 168 -16.33 -3.84 -15.54
C PRO A 168 -17.63 -4.63 -15.56
N THR A 169 -18.75 -3.92 -15.37
CA THR A 169 -20.08 -4.51 -15.35
C THR A 169 -20.71 -4.33 -16.73
N LEU A 170 -21.04 -5.44 -17.38
CA LEU A 170 -21.81 -5.47 -18.63
C LEU A 170 -23.31 -5.52 -18.27
N ASN A 171 -24.00 -4.40 -18.42
CA ASN A 171 -25.45 -4.36 -18.29
C ASN A 171 -26.10 -4.74 -19.64
N LEU A 172 -26.55 -5.98 -19.75
CA LEU A 172 -27.06 -6.55 -20.99
C LEU A 172 -28.36 -5.89 -21.44
N ALA A 173 -29.21 -5.50 -20.49
CA ALA A 173 -30.45 -4.81 -20.79
C ALA A 173 -30.18 -3.41 -21.37
N ALA A 174 -29.23 -2.65 -20.80
CA ALA A 174 -28.83 -1.34 -21.31
C ALA A 174 -28.17 -1.40 -22.69
N MET A 175 -27.54 -2.54 -23.02
CA MET A 175 -26.93 -2.79 -24.34
C MET A 175 -27.93 -3.31 -25.37
N GLY A 176 -29.19 -3.53 -24.99
CA GLY A 176 -30.23 -4.04 -25.88
C GLY A 176 -30.06 -5.51 -26.27
N ILE A 177 -29.38 -6.29 -25.44
CA ILE A 177 -29.10 -7.71 -25.70
C ILE A 177 -30.29 -8.52 -25.17
N GLY A 178 -30.94 -9.27 -26.05
CA GLY A 178 -32.05 -10.14 -25.69
C GLY A 178 -31.64 -11.38 -24.90
N GLU A 179 -32.60 -11.94 -24.15
CA GLU A 179 -32.39 -13.10 -23.28
C GLU A 179 -31.84 -14.34 -24.02
N GLU A 180 -32.10 -14.47 -25.30
CA GLU A 180 -31.62 -15.52 -26.18
C GLU A 180 -30.09 -15.58 -26.30
N HIS A 181 -29.39 -14.47 -25.98
CA HIS A 181 -27.94 -14.38 -26.05
C HIS A 181 -27.24 -14.55 -24.70
N TYR A 182 -27.95 -14.58 -23.58
CA TYR A 182 -27.36 -14.59 -22.23
C TYR A 182 -26.47 -15.81 -22.01
N GLU A 183 -26.90 -17.00 -22.46
CA GLU A 183 -26.09 -18.22 -22.29
C GLU A 183 -24.75 -18.18 -23.05
N ALA A 184 -24.74 -17.56 -24.22
CA ALA A 184 -23.50 -17.38 -24.99
C ALA A 184 -22.55 -16.40 -24.30
N ILE A 185 -23.07 -15.30 -23.74
CA ILE A 185 -22.29 -14.29 -23.02
C ILE A 185 -21.73 -14.86 -21.73
N GLU A 186 -22.49 -15.64 -20.98
CA GLU A 186 -22.00 -16.33 -19.78
C GLU A 186 -20.83 -17.27 -20.07
N LYS A 187 -20.85 -17.95 -21.23
CA LYS A 187 -19.71 -18.80 -21.66
C LYS A 187 -18.48 -17.97 -21.96
N VAL A 188 -18.63 -16.82 -22.61
CA VAL A 188 -17.53 -15.89 -22.90
C VAL A 188 -16.95 -15.32 -21.59
N VAL A 189 -17.81 -14.90 -20.66
CA VAL A 189 -17.36 -14.37 -19.37
C VAL A 189 -16.62 -15.43 -18.54
N LYS A 190 -17.08 -16.68 -18.55
CA LYS A 190 -16.35 -17.78 -17.92
C LYS A 190 -14.97 -18.02 -18.55
N GLU A 191 -14.85 -17.85 -19.85
CA GLU A 191 -13.56 -18.00 -20.54
C GLU A 191 -12.61 -16.82 -20.22
N LEU A 192 -13.15 -15.60 -20.14
CA LEU A 192 -12.39 -14.42 -19.69
C LEU A 192 -11.90 -14.58 -18.26
N ASP A 193 -12.74 -15.10 -17.35
CA ASP A 193 -12.38 -15.38 -15.97
C ASP A 193 -11.25 -16.42 -15.86
N ARG A 194 -11.23 -17.45 -16.71
CA ARG A 194 -10.10 -18.39 -16.81
C ARG A 194 -8.79 -17.73 -17.26
N GLN A 195 -8.89 -16.65 -18.02
CA GLN A 195 -7.74 -15.86 -18.48
C GLN A 195 -7.35 -14.76 -17.48
N GLY A 196 -8.01 -14.69 -16.31
CA GLY A 196 -7.75 -13.71 -15.26
C GLY A 196 -8.42 -12.36 -15.49
N ILE A 197 -9.38 -12.27 -16.43
CA ILE A 197 -10.15 -11.06 -16.73
C ILE A 197 -11.54 -11.23 -16.11
N SER A 198 -11.77 -10.59 -14.96
CA SER A 198 -13.07 -10.63 -14.28
C SER A 198 -14.03 -9.60 -14.88
N VAL A 199 -15.25 -10.04 -15.21
CA VAL A 199 -16.34 -9.19 -15.73
C VAL A 199 -17.63 -9.58 -15.00
N LYS A 200 -18.39 -8.59 -14.53
CA LYS A 200 -19.74 -8.81 -13.97
C LYS A 200 -20.78 -8.63 -15.06
N ILE A 201 -21.83 -9.46 -14.99
CA ILE A 201 -23.00 -9.34 -15.87
C ILE A 201 -24.18 -8.90 -15.01
N GLU A 202 -24.87 -7.84 -15.44
CA GLU A 202 -26.22 -7.48 -14.99
C GLU A 202 -27.19 -7.77 -16.12
N LYS A 203 -28.24 -8.54 -15.78
CA LYS A 203 -29.28 -8.96 -16.70
C LYS A 203 -30.45 -7.99 -16.71
#